data_d4cee2482bcc7fd3ed67e17c0a6ab57d
#
_entry.id   d4cee2482bcc7fd3ed67e17c0a6ab57d
#
_cell.length_a   1.000
_cell.length_b   1.000
_cell.length_c   1.000
_cell.angle_alpha   90.00
_cell.angle_beta   90.00
_cell.angle_gamma   90.00
#
_symmetry.space_group_name_H-M   'P 1'
#
loop_
_entity.id
_entity.type
_entity.pdbx_description
1 polymer ?
#
loop_
_entity_poly.entity_id
_entity_poly.type
_entity_poly.pdbx_seq_one_letter_code
_entity_poly.pdbx_strand_id
1 'polypeptide(L)'
;NPKLILFTRPIDGYASVSMVDMKYLNFNSEEEVANASKEELGRLLDAPYLPFDGMNEYGLAIGEMTAMGTEASIDPGKVTLGDLTVMRLTLDHAKTVEEAVSYIEKYNVYFPPAPPLHFLVADAKGNSAIIEFVKGEMKVLKNDKQWQVATNFIVYGSNEKTKNGCRRYAAAERVLSENKGKLTEMEAMKLLEEISQPTTQWSITYNMSKGSIQLVIKKNFDDIMSFNLPLKS
;
A
#
# COMPACT_ATOMS: atom_id res chain seq x y z
N ASN A 1 -15.09 3.78 10.87
CA ASN A 1 -15.49 4.21 9.55
C ASN A 1 -15.44 3.04 8.55
N PRO A 2 -16.34 3.01 7.55
CA PRO A 2 -16.39 1.94 6.57
C PRO A 2 -15.15 1.95 5.67
N LYS A 3 -14.85 0.78 5.09
CA LYS A 3 -13.78 0.56 4.13
C LYS A 3 -14.38 0.05 2.82
N LEU A 4 -13.73 0.37 1.74
CA LEU A 4 -14.16 -0.06 0.42
C LEU A 4 -13.01 -0.82 -0.25
N ILE A 5 -13.24 -2.06 -0.66
CA ILE A 5 -12.41 -2.73 -1.66
C ILE A 5 -12.96 -2.37 -3.04
N LEU A 6 -12.13 -1.79 -3.87
CA LEU A 6 -12.52 -1.22 -5.14
C LEU A 6 -11.77 -1.89 -6.29
N PHE A 7 -12.52 -2.41 -7.27
CA PHE A 7 -11.98 -2.88 -8.54
C PHE A 7 -12.17 -1.79 -9.60
N THR A 8 -11.07 -1.32 -10.19
CA THR A 8 -11.08 -0.29 -11.23
C THR A 8 -10.60 -0.85 -12.56
N ARG A 9 -11.14 -0.32 -13.64
CA ARG A 9 -10.66 -0.57 -15.00
C ARG A 9 -10.69 0.75 -15.77
N PRO A 10 -9.63 1.56 -15.65
CA PRO A 10 -9.55 2.83 -16.38
C PRO A 10 -9.45 2.59 -17.90
N ILE A 11 -9.85 3.60 -18.69
CA ILE A 11 -9.79 3.52 -20.16
C ILE A 11 -8.32 3.46 -20.62
N ASP A 12 -7.47 4.30 -20.05
CA ASP A 12 -6.05 4.44 -20.41
C ASP A 12 -5.13 3.95 -19.29
N GLY A 13 -5.43 2.78 -18.69
CA GLY A 13 -4.61 2.24 -17.61
C GLY A 13 -4.92 0.79 -17.31
N TYR A 14 -4.20 0.23 -16.36
CA TYR A 14 -4.35 -1.17 -15.97
C TYR A 14 -5.53 -1.35 -15.00
N ALA A 15 -6.23 -2.48 -15.15
CA ALA A 15 -7.18 -2.88 -14.14
C ALA A 15 -6.47 -3.13 -12.81
N SER A 16 -7.10 -2.74 -11.71
CA SER A 16 -6.51 -2.89 -10.38
C SER A 16 -7.56 -3.08 -9.30
N VAL A 17 -7.12 -3.56 -8.16
CA VAL A 17 -7.87 -3.59 -6.91
C VAL A 17 -7.15 -2.71 -5.89
N SER A 18 -7.90 -1.99 -5.07
CA SER A 18 -7.34 -1.14 -4.00
C SER A 18 -8.27 -1.07 -2.79
N MET A 19 -7.67 -0.76 -1.65
CA MET A 19 -8.41 -0.40 -0.43
C MET A 19 -8.55 1.11 -0.32
N VAL A 20 -9.75 1.55 0.02
CA VAL A 20 -10.09 2.96 0.22
C VAL A 20 -10.69 3.15 1.61
N ASP A 21 -10.19 4.12 2.34
CA ASP A 21 -10.80 4.56 3.59
C ASP A 21 -11.91 5.59 3.29
N MET A 22 -13.17 5.19 3.49
CA MET A 22 -14.33 6.02 3.17
C MET A 22 -14.42 7.31 3.99
N LYS A 23 -13.62 7.44 5.07
CA LYS A 23 -13.46 8.70 5.80
C LYS A 23 -12.96 9.83 4.90
N TYR A 24 -12.11 9.53 3.93
CA TYR A 24 -11.60 10.50 2.96
C TYR A 24 -12.63 10.92 1.91
N LEU A 25 -13.76 10.20 1.86
CA LEU A 25 -14.96 10.54 1.10
C LEU A 25 -16.06 11.15 1.99
N ASN A 26 -15.70 11.53 3.24
CA ASN A 26 -16.60 12.07 4.25
C ASN A 26 -17.73 11.12 4.66
N PHE A 27 -17.46 9.81 4.70
CA PHE A 27 -18.34 8.80 5.30
C PHE A 27 -17.67 8.19 6.53
N ASN A 28 -18.24 8.46 7.72
CA ASN A 28 -17.65 8.05 9.00
C ASN A 28 -18.30 6.80 9.59
N SER A 29 -19.48 6.42 9.10
CA SER A 29 -20.17 5.21 9.54
C SER A 29 -20.90 4.51 8.38
N GLU A 30 -21.24 3.25 8.56
CA GLU A 30 -22.07 2.49 7.62
C GLU A 30 -23.48 3.07 7.52
N GLU A 31 -23.98 3.62 8.61
CA GLU A 31 -25.29 4.30 8.67
C GLU A 31 -25.30 5.57 7.80
N GLU A 32 -24.21 6.37 7.83
CA GLU A 32 -24.07 7.53 6.94
C GLU A 32 -24.12 7.11 5.46
N VAL A 33 -23.47 6.01 5.09
CA VAL A 33 -23.51 5.49 3.73
C VAL A 33 -24.91 5.01 3.36
N ALA A 34 -25.58 4.27 4.26
CA ALA A 34 -26.90 3.70 4.02
C ALA A 34 -28.00 4.78 3.86
N ASN A 35 -27.85 5.91 4.54
CA ASN A 35 -28.82 7.03 4.52
C ASN A 35 -28.41 8.17 3.58
N ALA A 36 -27.28 8.05 2.89
CA ALA A 36 -26.76 9.10 2.03
C ALA A 36 -27.69 9.40 0.84
N SER A 37 -27.84 10.68 0.55
CA SER A 37 -28.52 11.16 -0.65
C SER A 37 -27.73 10.78 -1.92
N LYS A 38 -28.35 10.87 -3.09
CA LYS A 38 -27.66 10.65 -4.38
C LYS A 38 -26.49 11.62 -4.59
N GLU A 39 -26.61 12.85 -4.12
CA GLU A 39 -25.56 13.87 -4.19
C GLU A 39 -24.36 13.46 -3.32
N GLU A 40 -24.61 13.03 -2.09
CA GLU A 40 -23.57 12.55 -1.18
C GLU A 40 -22.90 11.27 -1.70
N LEU A 41 -23.66 10.32 -2.27
CA LEU A 41 -23.12 9.12 -2.92
C LEU A 41 -22.26 9.49 -4.15
N GLY A 42 -22.46 10.67 -4.75
CA GLY A 42 -21.59 11.19 -5.81
C GLY A 42 -20.11 11.26 -5.41
N ARG A 43 -19.80 11.44 -4.11
CA ARG A 43 -18.42 11.41 -3.57
C ARG A 43 -17.71 10.07 -3.80
N LEU A 44 -18.46 8.97 -3.95
CA LEU A 44 -17.88 7.64 -4.26
C LEU A 44 -17.20 7.60 -5.61
N LEU A 45 -17.50 8.53 -6.52
CA LEU A 45 -16.83 8.65 -7.82
C LEU A 45 -15.36 9.05 -7.67
N ASP A 46 -14.97 9.62 -6.53
CA ASP A 46 -13.58 9.97 -6.23
C ASP A 46 -12.80 8.80 -5.61
N ALA A 47 -13.48 7.72 -5.19
CA ALA A 47 -12.85 6.56 -4.56
C ALA A 47 -11.68 5.97 -5.38
N PRO A 48 -11.74 5.87 -6.72
CA PRO A 48 -10.62 5.36 -7.51
C PRO A 48 -9.31 6.13 -7.34
N TYR A 49 -9.37 7.40 -6.94
CA TYR A 49 -8.20 8.27 -6.78
C TYR A 49 -7.61 8.25 -5.36
N LEU A 50 -8.15 7.42 -4.47
CA LEU A 50 -7.76 7.36 -3.05
C LEU A 50 -7.30 5.95 -2.62
N PRO A 51 -6.41 5.26 -3.36
CA PRO A 51 -5.89 3.95 -2.96
C PRO A 51 -4.91 4.09 -1.80
N PHE A 52 -5.13 3.38 -0.69
CA PHE A 52 -4.19 3.27 0.43
C PHE A 52 -3.21 2.10 0.26
N ASP A 53 -3.62 1.11 -0.48
CA ASP A 53 -2.84 0.01 -1.02
C ASP A 53 -3.56 -0.55 -2.24
N GLY A 54 -2.88 -1.39 -3.02
CA GLY A 54 -3.50 -2.03 -4.16
C GLY A 54 -2.57 -2.93 -4.96
N MET A 55 -3.17 -3.67 -5.89
CA MET A 55 -2.48 -4.49 -6.86
C MET A 55 -3.12 -4.32 -8.23
N ASN A 56 -2.33 -4.25 -9.30
CA ASN A 56 -2.84 -4.20 -10.67
C ASN A 56 -2.80 -5.55 -11.39
N GLU A 57 -3.40 -5.60 -12.57
CA GLU A 57 -3.54 -6.82 -13.39
C GLU A 57 -2.22 -7.39 -13.93
N TYR A 58 -1.07 -6.71 -13.72
CA TYR A 58 0.27 -7.24 -13.99
C TYR A 58 0.96 -7.74 -12.70
N GLY A 59 0.26 -7.74 -11.58
CA GLY A 59 0.79 -8.18 -10.30
C GLY A 59 1.77 -7.20 -9.67
N LEU A 60 1.75 -5.91 -10.06
CA LEU A 60 2.42 -4.87 -9.30
C LEU A 60 1.54 -4.49 -8.12
N ALA A 61 2.08 -4.55 -6.92
CA ALA A 61 1.44 -4.11 -5.69
C ALA A 61 2.17 -2.91 -5.07
N ILE A 62 1.41 -1.99 -4.49
CA ILE A 62 1.93 -0.82 -3.75
C ILE A 62 1.12 -0.60 -2.50
N GLY A 63 1.77 -0.18 -1.43
CA GLY A 63 1.15 0.26 -0.19
C GLY A 63 1.94 1.37 0.46
N GLU A 64 1.26 2.17 1.29
CA GLU A 64 1.87 3.28 2.01
C GLU A 64 1.85 3.07 3.52
N MET A 65 2.84 3.65 4.19
CA MET A 65 2.94 3.63 5.64
C MET A 65 3.48 4.97 6.14
N THR A 66 2.88 5.49 7.22
CA THR A 66 3.43 6.68 7.88
C THR A 66 4.87 6.44 8.32
N ALA A 67 5.78 7.35 7.93
CA ALA A 67 7.18 7.33 8.30
C ALA A 67 7.60 8.73 8.76
N MET A 68 7.52 8.98 10.06
CA MET A 68 7.88 10.27 10.64
C MET A 68 9.36 10.58 10.34
N GLY A 69 9.62 11.81 9.88
CA GLY A 69 10.94 12.23 9.42
C GLY A 69 11.13 12.12 7.89
N THR A 70 10.11 11.69 7.17
CA THR A 70 10.08 11.80 5.70
C THR A 70 10.06 13.28 5.29
N GLU A 71 10.98 13.66 4.42
CA GLU A 71 11.15 15.02 3.89
C GLU A 71 11.32 14.93 2.37
N ALA A 72 10.28 15.28 1.62
CA ALA A 72 10.35 15.41 0.17
C ALA A 72 10.68 16.87 -0.21
N SER A 73 11.52 17.05 -1.22
CA SER A 73 11.75 18.38 -1.82
C SER A 73 10.75 18.63 -2.95
N ILE A 74 10.54 19.92 -3.23
CA ILE A 74 9.73 20.37 -4.36
C ILE A 74 10.67 20.90 -5.44
N ASP A 75 10.71 20.21 -6.57
CA ASP A 75 11.39 20.64 -7.78
C ASP A 75 10.41 21.49 -8.63
N PRO A 76 10.71 22.76 -8.92
CA PRO A 76 9.83 23.62 -9.73
C PRO A 76 9.58 23.10 -11.16
N GLY A 77 10.45 22.22 -11.66
CA GLY A 77 10.33 21.59 -12.98
C GLY A 77 9.40 20.38 -13.03
N LYS A 78 8.88 19.92 -11.88
CA LYS A 78 8.02 18.74 -11.79
C LYS A 78 6.61 19.12 -11.34
N VAL A 79 5.62 18.36 -11.81
CA VAL A 79 4.25 18.44 -11.30
C VAL A 79 4.22 17.90 -9.88
N THR A 80 3.51 18.59 -8.99
CA THR A 80 3.31 18.16 -7.60
C THR A 80 2.00 17.40 -7.48
N LEU A 81 2.05 16.19 -6.92
CA LEU A 81 0.91 15.30 -6.71
C LEU A 81 0.84 14.87 -5.25
N GLY A 82 -0.37 14.61 -4.77
CA GLY A 82 -0.57 13.95 -3.48
C GLY A 82 -0.14 12.47 -3.54
N ASP A 83 0.20 11.93 -2.40
CA ASP A 83 0.61 10.54 -2.18
C ASP A 83 -0.35 9.51 -2.81
N LEU A 84 -1.65 9.59 -2.51
CA LEU A 84 -2.66 8.67 -3.06
C LEU A 84 -2.78 8.80 -4.59
N THR A 85 -2.64 10.01 -5.14
CA THR A 85 -2.65 10.23 -6.59
C THR A 85 -1.44 9.57 -7.26
N VAL A 86 -0.26 9.65 -6.64
CA VAL A 86 0.95 8.98 -7.11
C VAL A 86 0.78 7.46 -7.08
N MET A 87 0.15 6.92 -6.03
CA MET A 87 -0.18 5.49 -5.97
C MET A 87 -1.15 5.08 -7.07
N ARG A 88 -2.19 5.89 -7.32
CA ARG A 88 -3.15 5.63 -8.42
C ARG A 88 -2.45 5.56 -9.77
N LEU A 89 -1.60 6.56 -10.10
CA LEU A 89 -0.84 6.56 -11.34
C LEU A 89 0.12 5.36 -11.45
N THR A 90 0.73 4.96 -10.34
CA THR A 90 1.60 3.79 -10.30
C THR A 90 0.82 2.51 -10.63
N LEU A 91 -0.36 2.32 -10.02
CA LEU A 91 -1.23 1.18 -10.32
C LEU A 91 -1.74 1.19 -11.77
N ASP A 92 -2.00 2.37 -12.34
CA ASP A 92 -2.50 2.49 -13.71
C ASP A 92 -1.45 2.24 -14.79
N HIS A 93 -0.15 2.47 -14.50
CA HIS A 93 0.82 2.58 -15.58
C HIS A 93 2.12 1.77 -15.36
N ALA A 94 2.39 1.25 -14.17
CA ALA A 94 3.59 0.48 -13.91
C ALA A 94 3.30 -1.03 -13.83
N LYS A 95 4.18 -1.85 -14.40
CA LYS A 95 4.12 -3.33 -14.37
C LYS A 95 5.20 -3.92 -13.47
N THR A 96 6.29 -3.18 -13.27
CA THR A 96 7.46 -3.63 -12.52
C THR A 96 7.85 -2.61 -11.47
N VAL A 97 8.65 -3.04 -10.50
CA VAL A 97 9.21 -2.15 -9.47
C VAL A 97 10.00 -1.01 -10.11
N GLU A 98 10.79 -1.27 -11.16
CA GLU A 98 11.56 -0.25 -11.86
C GLU A 98 10.67 0.80 -12.53
N GLU A 99 9.57 0.36 -13.16
CA GLU A 99 8.60 1.27 -13.75
C GLU A 99 7.90 2.11 -12.67
N ALA A 100 7.50 1.50 -11.53
CA ALA A 100 6.90 2.20 -10.42
C ALA A 100 7.83 3.29 -9.84
N VAL A 101 9.09 2.95 -9.59
CA VAL A 101 10.11 3.91 -9.15
C VAL A 101 10.23 5.06 -10.15
N SER A 102 10.34 4.75 -11.45
CA SER A 102 10.45 5.75 -12.51
C SER A 102 9.21 6.66 -12.60
N TYR A 103 8.01 6.14 -12.34
CA TYR A 103 6.80 6.95 -12.29
C TYR A 103 6.80 7.90 -11.09
N ILE A 104 7.10 7.42 -9.90
CA ILE A 104 7.14 8.22 -8.69
C ILE A 104 8.19 9.34 -8.81
N GLU A 105 9.36 9.03 -9.41
CA GLU A 105 10.45 9.99 -9.61
C GLU A 105 10.09 11.17 -10.54
N LYS A 106 9.11 11.00 -11.43
CA LYS A 106 8.67 12.08 -12.35
C LYS A 106 7.96 13.23 -11.64
N TYR A 107 7.46 13.02 -10.42
CA TYR A 107 6.61 13.96 -9.72
C TYR A 107 7.25 14.42 -8.41
N ASN A 108 6.81 15.59 -7.94
CA ASN A 108 6.96 15.92 -6.53
C ASN A 108 5.86 15.21 -5.76
N VAL A 109 6.20 14.49 -4.71
CA VAL A 109 5.23 13.86 -3.81
C VAL A 109 4.95 14.79 -2.64
N TYR A 110 3.68 15.15 -2.45
CA TYR A 110 3.23 16.05 -1.41
C TYR A 110 2.33 15.31 -0.43
N PHE A 111 2.66 15.37 0.85
CA PHE A 111 1.97 14.63 1.90
C PHE A 111 0.89 15.42 2.67
N PRO A 112 1.05 16.72 2.96
CA PRO A 112 0.04 17.47 3.73
C PRO A 112 -1.34 17.51 3.05
N PRO A 113 -2.43 17.45 3.83
CA PRO A 113 -2.49 17.44 5.31
C PRO A 113 -2.24 16.06 5.97
N ALA A 114 -1.94 15.02 5.19
CA ALA A 114 -1.60 13.70 5.71
C ALA A 114 -0.24 13.71 6.42
N PRO A 115 0.02 12.77 7.34
CA PRO A 115 1.37 12.60 7.90
C PRO A 115 2.35 12.16 6.80
N PRO A 116 3.64 12.50 6.90
CA PRO A 116 4.65 12.04 5.96
C PRO A 116 4.74 10.52 5.96
N LEU A 117 4.94 9.94 4.77
CA LEU A 117 4.92 8.50 4.58
C LEU A 117 6.00 8.01 3.62
N HIS A 118 6.13 6.70 3.50
CA HIS A 118 6.92 6.00 2.51
C HIS A 118 6.08 4.93 1.81
N PHE A 119 6.57 4.44 0.66
CA PHE A 119 5.90 3.41 -0.12
C PHE A 119 6.69 2.10 -0.09
N LEU A 120 5.98 0.98 -0.08
CA LEU A 120 6.51 -0.33 -0.42
C LEU A 120 5.87 -0.79 -1.73
N VAL A 121 6.70 -1.09 -2.72
CA VAL A 121 6.29 -1.58 -4.04
C VAL A 121 6.87 -2.97 -4.24
N ALA A 122 6.09 -3.88 -4.82
CA ALA A 122 6.55 -5.23 -5.18
C ALA A 122 5.92 -5.69 -6.50
N ASP A 123 6.58 -6.60 -7.24
CA ASP A 123 6.08 -7.12 -8.50
C ASP A 123 6.03 -8.66 -8.54
N ALA A 124 5.36 -9.20 -9.54
CA ALA A 124 5.18 -10.64 -9.73
C ALA A 124 6.49 -11.42 -9.98
N LYS A 125 7.61 -10.73 -10.25
CA LYS A 125 8.94 -11.33 -10.43
C LYS A 125 9.70 -11.49 -9.12
N GLY A 126 9.12 -11.00 -7.99
CA GLY A 126 9.72 -11.06 -6.66
C GLY A 126 10.66 -9.88 -6.35
N ASN A 127 10.69 -8.86 -7.20
CA ASN A 127 11.38 -7.61 -6.88
C ASN A 127 10.53 -6.79 -5.91
N SER A 128 11.18 -6.04 -5.02
CA SER A 128 10.52 -5.05 -4.19
C SER A 128 11.43 -3.86 -3.90
N ALA A 129 10.84 -2.73 -3.58
CA ALA A 129 11.55 -1.54 -3.16
C ALA A 129 10.75 -0.74 -2.12
N ILE A 130 11.45 -0.25 -1.10
CA ILE A 130 10.93 0.81 -0.24
C ILE A 130 11.38 2.14 -0.81
N ILE A 131 10.43 3.06 -1.01
CA ILE A 131 10.69 4.39 -1.56
C ILE A 131 10.46 5.40 -0.44
N GLU A 132 11.51 6.07 -0.04
CA GLU A 132 11.55 7.04 1.06
C GLU A 132 12.06 8.39 0.59
N PHE A 133 11.67 9.44 1.27
CA PHE A 133 12.16 10.79 1.01
C PHE A 133 12.91 11.28 2.26
N VAL A 134 14.23 11.39 2.13
CA VAL A 134 15.11 11.71 3.24
C VAL A 134 15.97 12.92 2.88
N LYS A 135 15.87 13.99 3.68
CA LYS A 135 16.58 15.25 3.44
C LYS A 135 16.36 15.82 2.03
N GLY A 136 15.12 15.74 1.56
CA GLY A 136 14.74 16.24 0.25
C GLY A 136 15.05 15.31 -0.94
N GLU A 137 15.66 14.16 -0.72
CA GLU A 137 16.04 13.22 -1.78
C GLU A 137 15.19 11.95 -1.73
N MET A 138 14.77 11.46 -2.89
CA MET A 138 14.16 10.14 -3.01
C MET A 138 15.22 9.05 -2.84
N LYS A 139 14.99 8.15 -1.90
CA LYS A 139 15.84 6.98 -1.63
C LYS A 139 15.07 5.71 -2.01
N VAL A 140 15.69 4.86 -2.81
CA VAL A 140 15.11 3.59 -3.27
C VAL A 140 15.90 2.44 -2.67
N LEU A 141 15.28 1.71 -1.75
CA LEU A 141 15.87 0.56 -1.09
C LEU A 141 15.33 -0.71 -1.77
N LYS A 142 16.06 -1.23 -2.73
CA LYS A 142 15.71 -2.51 -3.38
C LYS A 142 15.92 -3.67 -2.41
N ASN A 143 15.12 -4.74 -2.55
CA ASN A 143 15.33 -5.94 -1.77
C ASN A 143 16.66 -6.62 -2.12
N ASP A 144 17.36 -7.04 -1.08
CA ASP A 144 18.59 -7.87 -1.15
C ASP A 144 18.33 -9.32 -0.70
N LYS A 145 17.10 -9.61 -0.26
CA LYS A 145 16.60 -10.89 0.22
C LYS A 145 15.34 -11.28 -0.56
N GLN A 146 14.83 -12.48 -0.34
CA GLN A 146 13.54 -12.93 -0.89
C GLN A 146 12.30 -12.28 -0.23
N TRP A 147 12.51 -11.32 0.66
CA TRP A 147 11.46 -10.54 1.33
C TRP A 147 11.96 -9.14 1.65
N GLN A 148 11.04 -8.26 1.90
CA GLN A 148 11.30 -6.91 2.38
C GLN A 148 10.22 -6.51 3.38
N VAL A 149 10.61 -5.79 4.44
CA VAL A 149 9.71 -5.33 5.49
C VAL A 149 9.80 -3.81 5.61
N ALA A 150 8.65 -3.16 5.66
CA ALA A 150 8.51 -1.77 6.01
C ALA A 150 7.46 -1.60 7.10
N THR A 151 7.65 -0.65 8.00
CA THR A 151 6.68 -0.26 9.03
C THR A 151 6.75 1.26 9.24
N ASN A 152 6.29 1.80 10.36
CA ASN A 152 6.15 3.24 10.54
C ASN A 152 7.44 3.95 11.01
N PHE A 153 8.58 3.70 10.36
CA PHE A 153 9.83 4.43 10.57
C PHE A 153 10.66 4.45 9.27
N ILE A 154 11.58 5.42 9.14
CA ILE A 154 12.54 5.51 8.03
C ILE A 154 13.51 4.33 8.09
N VAL A 155 13.50 3.50 7.05
CA VAL A 155 14.36 2.30 6.94
C VAL A 155 15.74 2.69 6.42
N TYR A 156 15.83 3.69 5.54
CA TYR A 156 17.10 4.18 5.00
C TYR A 156 18.04 4.68 6.12
N GLY A 157 19.23 4.09 6.20
CA GLY A 157 20.21 4.43 7.24
C GLY A 157 19.84 3.98 8.66
N SER A 158 18.73 3.28 8.86
CA SER A 158 18.37 2.72 10.16
C SER A 158 19.32 1.59 10.55
N ASN A 159 19.67 1.53 11.83
CA ASN A 159 20.50 0.47 12.39
C ASN A 159 19.63 -0.65 13.02
N GLU A 160 20.28 -1.75 13.38
CA GLU A 160 19.59 -2.92 13.98
C GLU A 160 18.85 -2.57 15.28
N LYS A 161 19.35 -1.60 16.07
CA LYS A 161 18.66 -1.15 17.29
C LYS A 161 17.30 -0.51 16.96
N THR A 162 17.23 0.32 15.92
CA THR A 162 16.00 0.95 15.44
C THR A 162 15.03 -0.10 14.91
N LYS A 163 15.50 -1.01 14.06
CA LYS A 163 14.70 -2.08 13.45
C LYS A 163 14.12 -3.01 14.52
N ASN A 164 14.96 -3.49 15.45
CA ASN A 164 14.55 -4.37 16.55
C ASN A 164 13.71 -3.65 17.60
N GLY A 165 13.81 -2.32 17.70
CA GLY A 165 12.97 -1.49 18.55
C GLY A 165 11.50 -1.43 18.07
N CYS A 166 11.25 -1.68 16.80
CA CYS A 166 9.89 -1.81 16.27
C CYS A 166 9.43 -3.27 16.36
N ARG A 167 8.58 -3.59 17.35
CA ARG A 167 8.07 -4.95 17.59
C ARG A 167 7.48 -5.59 16.32
N ARG A 168 6.74 -4.83 15.50
CA ARG A 168 6.11 -5.34 14.27
C ARG A 168 7.15 -5.67 13.19
N TYR A 169 8.13 -4.80 13.01
CA TYR A 169 9.26 -5.03 12.09
C TYR A 169 10.03 -6.28 12.51
N ALA A 170 10.44 -6.36 13.78
CA ALA A 170 11.20 -7.50 14.30
C ALA A 170 10.44 -8.84 14.19
N ALA A 171 9.12 -8.84 14.45
CA ALA A 171 8.29 -10.05 14.31
C ALA A 171 8.20 -10.48 12.84
N ALA A 172 7.96 -9.53 11.91
CA ALA A 172 7.89 -9.82 10.48
C ALA A 172 9.23 -10.35 9.95
N GLU A 173 10.36 -9.71 10.28
CA GLU A 173 11.71 -10.16 9.88
C GLU A 173 12.00 -11.56 10.41
N ARG A 174 11.64 -11.86 11.68
CA ARG A 174 11.81 -13.18 12.26
C ARG A 174 11.06 -14.23 11.48
N VAL A 175 9.75 -14.07 11.29
CA VAL A 175 8.90 -15.05 10.60
C VAL A 175 9.35 -15.27 9.16
N LEU A 176 9.62 -14.17 8.42
CA LEU A 176 10.08 -14.24 7.03
C LEU A 176 11.47 -14.89 6.92
N SER A 177 12.39 -14.60 7.85
CA SER A 177 13.72 -15.23 7.88
C SER A 177 13.64 -16.72 8.16
N GLU A 178 12.87 -17.16 9.17
CA GLU A 178 12.65 -18.57 9.51
C GLU A 178 12.09 -19.38 8.33
N ASN A 179 11.22 -18.77 7.53
CA ASN A 179 10.59 -19.37 6.36
C ASN A 179 11.31 -19.04 5.03
N LYS A 180 12.47 -18.39 5.07
CA LYS A 180 13.25 -17.96 3.86
C LYS A 180 12.42 -17.16 2.86
N GLY A 181 11.54 -16.29 3.37
CA GLY A 181 10.64 -15.46 2.57
C GLY A 181 9.45 -16.20 1.94
N LYS A 182 9.26 -17.48 2.20
CA LYS A 182 8.20 -18.30 1.61
C LYS A 182 7.08 -18.54 2.62
N LEU A 183 5.96 -17.88 2.40
CA LEU A 183 4.73 -18.06 3.17
C LEU A 183 3.60 -18.45 2.21
N THR A 184 2.73 -19.34 2.66
CA THR A 184 1.41 -19.51 2.05
C THR A 184 0.55 -18.28 2.34
N GLU A 185 -0.53 -18.08 1.61
CA GLU A 185 -1.47 -16.96 1.84
C GLU A 185 -2.02 -16.98 3.28
N MET A 186 -2.31 -18.16 3.81
CA MET A 186 -2.78 -18.32 5.19
C MET A 186 -1.69 -17.99 6.23
N GLU A 187 -0.44 -18.37 5.99
CA GLU A 187 0.69 -18.02 6.86
C GLU A 187 0.98 -16.52 6.82
N ALA A 188 0.85 -15.89 5.65
CA ALA A 188 0.97 -14.44 5.52
C ALA A 188 -0.15 -13.72 6.29
N MET A 189 -1.39 -14.22 6.24
CA MET A 189 -2.50 -13.65 7.01
C MET A 189 -2.29 -13.83 8.53
N LYS A 190 -1.77 -14.97 8.99
CA LYS A 190 -1.38 -15.19 10.40
C LYS A 190 -0.28 -14.24 10.86
N LEU A 191 0.69 -13.95 9.99
CA LEU A 191 1.71 -12.95 10.30
C LEU A 191 1.07 -11.55 10.45
N LEU A 192 0.14 -11.18 9.58
CA LEU A 192 -0.59 -9.91 9.70
C LEU A 192 -1.42 -9.84 10.98
N GLU A 193 -1.99 -10.96 11.42
CA GLU A 193 -2.68 -11.06 12.72
C GLU A 193 -1.71 -10.80 13.88
N GLU A 194 -0.54 -11.48 13.91
CA GLU A 194 0.49 -11.34 14.96
C GLU A 194 0.97 -9.89 15.09
N ILE A 195 1.17 -9.19 13.97
CA ILE A 195 1.67 -7.81 13.96
C ILE A 195 0.57 -6.74 13.98
N SER A 196 -0.70 -7.15 14.04
CA SER A 196 -1.81 -6.20 14.07
C SER A 196 -1.80 -5.32 15.33
N GLN A 197 -2.34 -4.12 15.21
CA GLN A 197 -2.47 -3.15 16.30
C GLN A 197 -3.95 -2.97 16.70
N PRO A 198 -4.25 -2.45 17.89
CA PRO A 198 -5.64 -2.15 18.29
C PRO A 198 -6.39 -1.29 17.27
N THR A 199 -5.67 -0.43 16.55
CA THR A 199 -6.20 0.51 15.55
C THR A 199 -6.17 -0.02 14.12
N THR A 200 -5.70 -1.26 13.87
CA THR A 200 -5.67 -1.86 12.54
C THR A 200 -7.07 -1.90 11.94
N GLN A 201 -7.26 -1.25 10.80
CA GLN A 201 -8.54 -1.12 10.12
C GLN A 201 -8.79 -2.26 9.13
N TRP A 202 -7.77 -2.70 8.44
CA TRP A 202 -7.77 -3.89 7.57
C TRP A 202 -6.40 -4.55 7.56
N SER A 203 -6.39 -5.82 7.17
CA SER A 203 -5.20 -6.59 6.81
C SER A 203 -5.47 -7.27 5.47
N ILE A 204 -4.56 -7.13 4.52
CA ILE A 204 -4.75 -7.62 3.15
C ILE A 204 -3.49 -8.33 2.67
N THR A 205 -3.68 -9.43 1.91
CA THR A 205 -2.61 -10.09 1.16
C THR A 205 -2.91 -10.04 -0.32
N TYR A 206 -1.89 -9.79 -1.13
CA TYR A 206 -1.92 -9.82 -2.58
C TYR A 206 -1.00 -10.90 -3.10
N ASN A 207 -1.54 -11.92 -3.75
CA ASN A 207 -0.75 -12.90 -4.48
C ASN A 207 -0.48 -12.37 -5.89
N MET A 208 0.66 -11.74 -6.06
CA MET A 208 1.05 -11.04 -7.29
C MET A 208 1.23 -11.95 -8.51
N SER A 209 1.34 -13.26 -8.33
CA SER A 209 1.48 -14.22 -9.42
C SER A 209 0.20 -14.99 -9.77
N LYS A 210 -0.83 -14.94 -8.89
CA LYS A 210 -2.12 -15.64 -9.08
C LYS A 210 -3.31 -14.68 -9.14
N GLY A 211 -3.16 -13.45 -8.62
CA GLY A 211 -4.24 -12.49 -8.52
C GLY A 211 -5.21 -12.73 -7.35
N SER A 212 -4.95 -13.75 -6.51
CA SER A 212 -5.76 -13.99 -5.32
C SER A 212 -5.49 -12.95 -4.24
N ILE A 213 -6.55 -12.55 -3.53
CA ILE A 213 -6.55 -11.50 -2.52
C ILE A 213 -7.29 -12.03 -1.30
N GLN A 214 -6.71 -11.86 -0.12
CA GLN A 214 -7.39 -12.12 1.14
C GLN A 214 -7.46 -10.84 1.96
N LEU A 215 -8.61 -10.55 2.50
CA LEU A 215 -8.92 -9.33 3.24
C LEU A 215 -9.59 -9.64 4.57
N VAL A 216 -9.11 -9.00 5.62
CA VAL A 216 -9.70 -9.00 6.96
C VAL A 216 -9.99 -7.55 7.35
N ILE A 217 -11.20 -7.29 7.81
CA ILE A 217 -11.62 -5.96 8.31
C ILE A 217 -11.64 -5.95 9.84
N LYS A 218 -11.14 -4.85 10.43
CA LYS A 218 -11.18 -4.60 11.89
C LYS A 218 -10.65 -5.78 12.73
N LYS A 219 -9.65 -6.50 12.22
CA LYS A 219 -9.01 -7.63 12.91
C LYS A 219 -9.93 -8.85 13.15
N ASN A 220 -11.00 -8.99 12.41
CA ASN A 220 -11.84 -10.18 12.47
C ASN A 220 -11.23 -11.33 11.64
N PHE A 221 -10.12 -11.90 12.12
CA PHE A 221 -9.37 -12.95 11.41
C PHE A 221 -10.11 -14.29 11.31
N ASP A 222 -11.26 -14.42 11.97
CA ASP A 222 -12.16 -15.57 11.80
C ASP A 222 -13.03 -15.44 10.52
N ASP A 223 -13.09 -14.24 9.91
CA ASP A 223 -13.85 -13.94 8.70
C ASP A 223 -12.93 -13.36 7.61
N ILE A 224 -12.24 -14.24 6.90
CA ILE A 224 -11.32 -13.88 5.82
C ILE A 224 -12.09 -13.83 4.51
N MET A 225 -12.28 -12.65 3.97
CA MET A 225 -12.88 -12.44 2.64
C MET A 225 -11.86 -12.72 1.54
N SER A 226 -12.28 -13.43 0.49
CA SER A 226 -11.43 -13.78 -0.64
C SER A 226 -11.95 -13.15 -1.94
N PHE A 227 -11.02 -12.57 -2.71
CA PHE A 227 -11.29 -11.96 -4.01
C PHE A 227 -10.26 -12.41 -5.03
N ASN A 228 -10.50 -12.11 -6.30
CA ASN A 228 -9.55 -12.39 -7.37
C ASN A 228 -9.53 -11.25 -8.39
N LEU A 229 -8.35 -10.80 -8.73
CA LEU A 229 -8.08 -9.92 -9.87
C LEU A 229 -7.45 -10.77 -10.99
N PRO A 230 -8.13 -10.96 -12.14
CA PRO A 230 -7.54 -11.68 -13.28
C PRO A 230 -6.25 -10.97 -13.73
N LEU A 231 -5.13 -11.71 -13.71
CA LEU A 231 -3.84 -11.17 -14.14
C LEU A 231 -3.69 -11.28 -15.65
N LYS A 232 -2.95 -10.32 -16.22
CA LYS A 232 -2.42 -10.35 -17.59
C LYS A 232 -1.01 -10.90 -17.60
N SER A 233 -0.70 -11.71 -18.61
CA SER A 233 0.63 -12.23 -18.92
C SER A 233 1.50 -11.20 -19.60
#